data_429ef677e0348c45feb9a21d11bc57ba
#
_entry.id   429ef677e0348c45feb9a21d11bc57ba
#
_cell.length_a   1.000
_cell.length_b   1.000
_cell.length_c   1.000
_cell.angle_alpha   90.00
_cell.angle_beta   90.00
_cell.angle_gamma   90.00
#
_symmetry.space_group_name_H-M   'P 1'
#
loop_
_entity.id
_entity.type
_entity.pdbx_description
1 polymer ?
#
loop_
_entity_poly.entity_id
_entity_poly.type
_entity_poly.pdbx_seq_one_letter_code
_entity_poly.pdbx_strand_id
1 'polypeptide(L)'
;MTGYYYTGGIVGKNFGTVDNCSNYANINNNSQWVEEDDEISVDILQNIRENETDVKVASGVDTGGIVGFSKGVIMRCTNVGKVGYEHTGYNIGGIVGRQSGVVALCTNHGTVYGRKDIGGIVGQMEPYIEVDAAESIRDAVNKLHDLVQQTLDDMEEGTNVIRNDAV
;
A
#
# COMPACT_ATOMS: atom_id res chain seq x y z
N MET A 1 -1.54 1.67 -21.93
CA MET A 1 -0.79 2.41 -20.87
C MET A 1 -0.03 1.39 -20.05
N THR A 2 1.23 1.67 -19.71
CA THR A 2 2.10 0.79 -18.93
C THR A 2 2.79 1.57 -17.83
N GLY A 3 2.97 0.95 -16.65
CA GLY A 3 3.64 1.54 -15.50
C GLY A 3 3.96 0.48 -14.45
N TYR A 4 4.97 0.72 -13.60
CA TYR A 4 5.41 -0.21 -12.56
C TYR A 4 4.61 -0.09 -11.27
N TYR A 5 4.30 1.15 -10.83
CA TYR A 5 3.64 1.43 -9.58
C TYR A 5 2.48 2.39 -9.77
N TYR A 6 1.39 2.16 -9.04
CA TYR A 6 0.23 3.04 -9.00
C TYR A 6 -0.29 3.40 -10.39
N THR A 7 -0.52 2.39 -11.22
CA THR A 7 -0.94 2.59 -12.60
C THR A 7 -2.46 2.54 -12.70
N GLY A 8 -3.06 3.63 -13.14
CA GLY A 8 -4.50 3.73 -13.39
C GLY A 8 -4.79 4.37 -14.75
N GLY A 9 -5.89 4.00 -15.36
CA GLY A 9 -6.32 4.58 -16.64
C GLY A 9 -6.63 6.08 -16.57
N ILE A 10 -7.01 6.55 -15.40
CA ILE A 10 -7.37 7.96 -15.13
C ILE A 10 -6.43 8.58 -14.08
N VAL A 11 -6.20 7.89 -12.96
CA VAL A 11 -5.43 8.42 -11.83
C VAL A 11 -4.45 7.38 -11.30
N GLY A 12 -3.18 7.74 -11.10
CA GLY A 12 -2.20 6.86 -10.44
C GLY A 12 -2.47 6.72 -8.94
N LYS A 13 -2.56 7.84 -8.20
CA LYS A 13 -2.89 7.90 -6.77
C LYS A 13 -4.04 8.85 -6.51
N ASN A 14 -5.05 8.40 -5.76
CA ASN A 14 -6.22 9.20 -5.38
C ASN A 14 -6.31 9.35 -3.85
N PHE A 15 -6.39 10.60 -3.39
CA PHE A 15 -6.67 10.97 -1.99
C PHE A 15 -7.95 11.80 -1.85
N GLY A 16 -8.60 12.11 -2.97
CA GLY A 16 -9.85 12.86 -3.05
C GLY A 16 -10.98 12.03 -3.63
N THR A 17 -11.69 12.58 -4.62
CA THR A 17 -12.82 11.92 -5.27
C THR A 17 -12.56 11.76 -6.76
N VAL A 18 -12.73 10.53 -7.26
CA VAL A 18 -12.79 10.21 -8.70
C VAL A 18 -14.22 9.79 -8.99
N ASP A 19 -14.90 10.56 -9.82
CA ASP A 19 -16.32 10.38 -10.05
C ASP A 19 -16.68 10.45 -11.54
N ASN A 20 -17.60 9.56 -11.96
CA ASN A 20 -18.17 9.52 -13.30
C ASN A 20 -17.12 9.46 -14.43
N CYS A 21 -16.09 8.61 -14.26
CA CYS A 21 -15.01 8.43 -15.21
C CYS A 21 -15.15 7.09 -15.95
N SER A 22 -14.69 7.08 -17.21
CA SER A 22 -14.68 5.85 -18.02
C SER A 22 -13.31 5.61 -18.65
N ASN A 23 -12.81 4.38 -18.56
CA ASN A 23 -11.60 3.92 -19.22
C ASN A 23 -11.92 2.86 -20.27
N TYR A 24 -11.45 3.07 -21.49
CA TYR A 24 -11.56 2.14 -22.61
C TYR A 24 -10.20 1.55 -23.03
N ALA A 25 -9.12 2.09 -22.49
CA ALA A 25 -7.76 1.67 -22.83
C ALA A 25 -7.32 0.47 -22.01
N ASN A 26 -6.47 -0.38 -22.59
CA ASN A 26 -5.80 -1.45 -21.85
C ASN A 26 -4.72 -0.87 -20.92
N ILE A 27 -4.65 -1.39 -19.69
CA ILE A 27 -3.72 -0.94 -18.65
C ILE A 27 -2.82 -2.11 -18.26
N ASN A 28 -1.51 -1.93 -18.38
CA ASN A 28 -0.49 -2.95 -18.10
C ASN A 28 -0.78 -4.31 -18.81
N ASN A 29 -1.44 -4.29 -19.96
CA ASN A 29 -1.81 -5.48 -20.72
C ASN A 29 -0.82 -5.69 -21.88
N ASN A 30 0.49 -5.78 -21.59
CA ASN A 30 1.51 -5.96 -22.60
C ASN A 30 2.57 -6.96 -22.11
N SER A 31 2.89 -7.94 -22.94
CA SER A 31 3.90 -8.98 -22.71
C SER A 31 5.35 -8.45 -22.61
N GLN A 32 5.62 -7.22 -22.98
CA GLN A 32 6.97 -6.63 -22.93
C GLN A 32 7.56 -6.50 -21.52
N TRP A 33 6.76 -6.80 -20.50
CA TRP A 33 7.18 -6.79 -19.10
C TRP A 33 7.53 -8.17 -18.55
N VAL A 34 7.30 -9.22 -19.30
CA VAL A 34 7.84 -10.55 -19.06
C VAL A 34 9.22 -10.57 -19.70
N GLU A 35 10.26 -10.19 -18.98
CA GLU A 35 11.60 -10.58 -19.36
C GLU A 35 11.63 -12.11 -19.37
N GLU A 36 12.04 -12.70 -20.48
CA GLU A 36 12.06 -14.17 -20.72
C GLU A 36 13.03 -14.93 -19.79
N ASP A 37 13.59 -14.28 -18.77
CA ASP A 37 14.53 -14.85 -17.81
C ASP A 37 13.89 -15.12 -16.46
N ASP A 38 12.73 -15.81 -16.43
CA ASP A 38 12.21 -16.43 -15.19
C ASP A 38 12.89 -17.77 -14.85
N GLU A 39 13.98 -18.12 -15.49
CA GLU A 39 14.91 -19.08 -14.90
C GLU A 39 15.61 -18.41 -13.74
N ILE A 40 15.36 -18.92 -12.51
CA ILE A 40 16.17 -18.60 -11.33
C ILE A 40 17.59 -19.06 -11.65
N SER A 41 18.34 -18.23 -12.36
CA SER A 41 19.72 -18.52 -12.69
C SER A 41 20.56 -18.46 -11.40
N VAL A 42 21.60 -19.26 -11.36
CA VAL A 42 22.57 -19.24 -10.25
C VAL A 42 23.14 -17.82 -10.04
N ASP A 43 23.14 -17.00 -11.09
CA ASP A 43 23.59 -15.60 -11.08
C ASP A 43 22.67 -14.70 -10.23
N ILE A 44 21.35 -14.93 -10.20
CA ILE A 44 20.42 -14.18 -9.32
C ILE A 44 20.76 -14.49 -7.84
N LEU A 45 21.08 -15.73 -7.52
CA LEU A 45 21.45 -16.12 -6.16
C LEU A 45 22.83 -15.57 -5.75
N GLN A 46 23.76 -15.41 -6.70
CA GLN A 46 25.04 -14.76 -6.47
C GLN A 46 24.90 -13.25 -6.26
N ASN A 47 24.08 -12.58 -7.05
CA ASN A 47 23.81 -11.13 -6.93
C ASN A 47 23.12 -10.78 -5.61
N ILE A 48 22.18 -11.62 -5.14
CA ILE A 48 21.57 -11.48 -3.80
C ILE A 48 22.62 -11.63 -2.69
N ARG A 49 23.61 -12.49 -2.87
CA ARG A 49 24.68 -12.73 -1.90
C ARG A 49 25.72 -11.62 -1.86
N GLU A 50 25.92 -10.88 -2.97
CA GLU A 50 26.90 -9.79 -3.11
C GLU A 50 26.31 -8.40 -2.86
N ASN A 51 25.09 -8.26 -2.35
CA ASN A 51 24.39 -6.99 -2.08
C ASN A 51 24.22 -6.06 -3.29
N GLU A 52 24.31 -6.52 -4.50
CA GLU A 52 23.89 -5.77 -5.67
C GLU A 52 22.36 -5.84 -5.81
N THR A 53 21.69 -4.78 -5.36
CA THR A 53 20.23 -4.66 -5.23
C THR A 53 19.54 -4.23 -6.52
N ASP A 54 19.97 -4.67 -7.68
CA ASP A 54 19.29 -4.44 -8.95
C ASP A 54 18.57 -5.69 -9.46
N VAL A 55 17.88 -6.41 -8.57
CA VAL A 55 16.86 -7.36 -9.02
C VAL A 55 15.67 -6.55 -9.49
N LYS A 56 15.59 -6.25 -10.77
CA LYS A 56 14.42 -5.69 -11.43
C LYS A 56 13.31 -6.74 -11.44
N VAL A 57 12.58 -6.84 -10.35
CA VAL A 57 11.31 -7.58 -10.37
C VAL A 57 10.31 -6.73 -11.17
N ALA A 58 10.19 -7.01 -12.43
CA ALA A 58 9.24 -6.36 -13.34
C ALA A 58 7.82 -6.85 -13.04
N SER A 59 7.23 -6.38 -11.97
CA SER A 59 5.81 -6.65 -11.69
C SER A 59 5.11 -5.34 -11.39
N GLY A 60 4.08 -5.01 -12.18
CA GLY A 60 3.21 -3.90 -11.88
C GLY A 60 2.58 -4.07 -10.50
N VAL A 61 2.65 -3.06 -9.65
CA VAL A 61 2.04 -3.06 -8.33
C VAL A 61 0.99 -1.96 -8.28
N ASP A 62 -0.18 -2.27 -7.69
CA ASP A 62 -1.30 -1.35 -7.58
C ASP A 62 -1.77 -0.85 -8.97
N THR A 63 -2.27 -1.77 -9.77
CA THR A 63 -2.79 -1.48 -11.12
C THR A 63 -4.31 -1.55 -11.15
N GLY A 64 -4.96 -0.48 -11.61
CA GLY A 64 -6.42 -0.44 -11.78
C GLY A 64 -6.85 0.11 -13.14
N GLY A 65 -8.02 -0.29 -13.58
CA GLY A 65 -8.59 0.24 -14.82
C GLY A 65 -8.87 1.75 -14.74
N ILE A 66 -9.20 2.25 -13.57
CA ILE A 66 -9.45 3.68 -13.29
C ILE A 66 -8.34 4.26 -12.43
N VAL A 67 -8.06 3.66 -11.26
CA VAL A 67 -7.12 4.18 -10.26
C VAL A 67 -6.11 3.10 -9.86
N GLY A 68 -4.83 3.42 -9.77
CA GLY A 68 -3.81 2.50 -9.26
C GLY A 68 -3.96 2.28 -7.76
N PHE A 69 -3.87 3.36 -6.97
CA PHE A 69 -3.98 3.37 -5.52
C PHE A 69 -4.95 4.45 -5.04
N SER A 70 -5.83 4.14 -4.09
CA SER A 70 -6.75 5.13 -3.55
C SER A 70 -6.95 5.01 -2.04
N LYS A 71 -6.89 6.14 -1.35
CA LYS A 71 -7.41 6.35 0.02
C LYS A 71 -8.70 7.16 0.04
N GLY A 72 -9.08 7.71 -1.11
CA GLY A 72 -10.27 8.54 -1.28
C GLY A 72 -11.48 7.76 -1.74
N VAL A 73 -12.36 8.47 -2.47
CA VAL A 73 -13.63 7.95 -2.98
C VAL A 73 -13.53 7.73 -4.49
N ILE A 74 -14.00 6.59 -4.96
CA ILE A 74 -14.17 6.27 -6.38
C ILE A 74 -15.63 5.90 -6.59
N MET A 75 -16.36 6.63 -7.43
CA MET A 75 -17.77 6.35 -7.65
C MET A 75 -18.20 6.57 -9.10
N ARG A 76 -19.24 5.84 -9.52
CA ARG A 76 -19.87 5.91 -10.86
C ARG A 76 -18.86 5.77 -12.00
N CYS A 77 -17.77 5.01 -11.79
CA CYS A 77 -16.74 4.82 -12.79
C CYS A 77 -16.91 3.49 -13.53
N THR A 78 -16.55 3.48 -14.81
CA THR A 78 -16.65 2.30 -15.67
C THR A 78 -15.32 1.99 -16.33
N ASN A 79 -14.86 0.76 -16.21
CA ASN A 79 -13.74 0.25 -17.00
C ASN A 79 -14.23 -0.76 -18.05
N VAL A 80 -13.75 -0.59 -19.27
CA VAL A 80 -14.01 -1.50 -20.40
C VAL A 80 -12.72 -2.17 -20.88
N GLY A 81 -11.58 -1.50 -20.68
CA GLY A 81 -10.27 -2.00 -21.09
C GLY A 81 -9.77 -3.19 -20.26
N LYS A 82 -8.90 -4.00 -20.82
CA LYS A 82 -8.21 -5.07 -20.10
C LYS A 82 -7.21 -4.47 -19.12
N VAL A 83 -7.08 -5.10 -17.93
CA VAL A 83 -6.19 -4.65 -16.87
C VAL A 83 -5.25 -5.79 -16.46
N GLY A 84 -3.95 -5.48 -16.42
CA GLY A 84 -2.92 -6.43 -16.03
C GLY A 84 -2.55 -7.42 -17.15
N TYR A 85 -1.60 -8.29 -16.86
CA TYR A 85 -1.11 -9.34 -17.72
C TYR A 85 -1.04 -10.68 -16.99
N GLU A 86 -1.15 -11.80 -17.70
CA GLU A 86 -1.16 -13.13 -17.12
C GLU A 86 0.10 -13.40 -16.29
N HIS A 87 -0.09 -13.97 -15.10
CA HIS A 87 0.96 -14.37 -14.17
C HIS A 87 1.89 -13.27 -13.66
N THR A 88 1.59 -11.99 -13.94
CA THR A 88 2.41 -10.85 -13.50
C THR A 88 1.61 -9.85 -12.68
N GLY A 89 2.30 -9.11 -11.79
CA GLY A 89 1.71 -8.01 -11.03
C GLY A 89 0.98 -8.41 -9.75
N TYR A 90 0.83 -7.42 -8.88
CA TYR A 90 0.19 -7.53 -7.56
C TYR A 90 -0.82 -6.41 -7.39
N ASN A 91 -1.90 -6.68 -6.66
CA ASN A 91 -2.97 -5.73 -6.39
C ASN A 91 -3.56 -5.19 -7.69
N ILE A 92 -4.13 -6.07 -8.50
CA ILE A 92 -4.69 -5.74 -9.82
C ILE A 92 -6.21 -5.72 -9.74
N GLY A 93 -6.83 -4.58 -10.02
CA GLY A 93 -8.28 -4.44 -9.99
C GLY A 93 -8.87 -3.84 -11.26
N GLY A 94 -10.06 -4.26 -11.63
CA GLY A 94 -10.77 -3.73 -12.80
C GLY A 94 -11.08 -2.23 -12.68
N ILE A 95 -11.26 -1.73 -11.46
CA ILE A 95 -11.45 -0.30 -11.16
C ILE A 95 -10.24 0.24 -10.42
N VAL A 96 -9.83 -0.38 -9.31
CA VAL A 96 -8.71 0.11 -8.51
C VAL A 96 -7.80 -1.03 -8.06
N GLY A 97 -6.50 -0.82 -8.17
CA GLY A 97 -5.50 -1.80 -7.76
C GLY A 97 -5.54 -2.02 -6.26
N ARG A 98 -5.31 -0.98 -5.46
CA ARG A 98 -5.37 -1.03 -4.00
C ARG A 98 -6.19 0.13 -3.44
N GLN A 99 -7.09 -0.20 -2.50
CA GLN A 99 -8.07 0.73 -1.96
C GLN A 99 -8.15 0.63 -0.43
N SER A 100 -8.11 1.76 0.26
CA SER A 100 -8.43 1.86 1.70
C SER A 100 -9.60 2.81 2.01
N GLY A 101 -10.13 3.51 1.00
CA GLY A 101 -11.31 4.38 1.12
C GLY A 101 -12.62 3.71 0.64
N VAL A 102 -13.39 4.40 -0.21
CA VAL A 102 -14.71 3.95 -0.69
C VAL A 102 -14.72 3.72 -2.20
N VAL A 103 -15.26 2.59 -2.63
CA VAL A 103 -15.60 2.30 -4.04
C VAL A 103 -17.11 2.03 -4.11
N ALA A 104 -17.84 2.81 -4.90
CA ALA A 104 -19.28 2.69 -5.02
C ALA A 104 -19.79 2.86 -6.46
N LEU A 105 -20.81 2.12 -6.84
CA LEU A 105 -21.50 2.26 -8.12
C LEU A 105 -20.55 2.17 -9.34
N CYS A 106 -19.46 1.42 -9.22
CA CYS A 106 -18.50 1.22 -10.28
C CYS A 106 -18.76 -0.10 -11.01
N THR A 107 -18.45 -0.12 -12.30
CA THR A 107 -18.65 -1.29 -13.16
C THR A 107 -17.36 -1.61 -13.92
N ASN A 108 -16.98 -2.88 -13.95
CA ASN A 108 -15.90 -3.37 -14.80
C ASN A 108 -16.45 -4.37 -15.83
N HIS A 109 -16.23 -4.09 -17.09
CA HIS A 109 -16.51 -4.97 -18.24
C HIS A 109 -15.24 -5.59 -18.82
N GLY A 110 -14.06 -5.06 -18.44
CA GLY A 110 -12.78 -5.56 -18.90
C GLY A 110 -12.34 -6.84 -18.19
N THR A 111 -11.50 -7.63 -18.84
CA THR A 111 -10.84 -8.77 -18.20
C THR A 111 -9.69 -8.28 -17.33
N VAL A 112 -9.50 -8.90 -16.16
CA VAL A 112 -8.42 -8.57 -15.22
C VAL A 112 -7.48 -9.77 -15.12
N TYR A 113 -6.20 -9.53 -15.30
CA TYR A 113 -5.13 -10.52 -15.21
C TYR A 113 -4.12 -10.10 -14.15
N GLY A 114 -3.43 -11.06 -13.57
CA GLY A 114 -2.37 -10.78 -12.61
C GLY A 114 -1.83 -12.05 -11.95
N ARG A 115 -0.91 -11.89 -11.00
CA ARG A 115 -0.29 -12.98 -10.26
C ARG A 115 -0.93 -13.16 -8.87
N LYS A 116 -1.19 -12.05 -8.15
CA LYS A 116 -1.69 -12.10 -6.77
C LYS A 116 -2.54 -10.87 -6.45
N ASP A 117 -3.54 -11.06 -5.59
CA ASP A 117 -4.50 -10.05 -5.17
C ASP A 117 -5.22 -9.41 -6.36
N ILE A 118 -6.00 -10.25 -7.07
CA ILE A 118 -6.70 -9.88 -8.30
C ILE A 118 -8.19 -9.80 -8.03
N GLY A 119 -8.82 -8.70 -8.41
CA GLY A 119 -10.25 -8.52 -8.25
C GLY A 119 -10.93 -7.86 -9.45
N GLY A 120 -12.16 -8.26 -9.73
CA GLY A 120 -12.95 -7.66 -10.81
C GLY A 120 -13.20 -6.17 -10.62
N ILE A 121 -13.23 -5.67 -9.40
CA ILE A 121 -13.39 -4.26 -9.03
C ILE A 121 -12.14 -3.77 -8.29
N VAL A 122 -11.79 -4.38 -7.15
CA VAL A 122 -10.66 -3.99 -6.29
C VAL A 122 -9.68 -5.16 -6.21
N GLY A 123 -8.41 -4.92 -6.45
CA GLY A 123 -7.35 -5.92 -6.31
C GLY A 123 -7.10 -6.22 -4.82
N GLN A 124 -6.72 -5.22 -4.06
CA GLN A 124 -6.52 -5.32 -2.61
C GLN A 124 -7.33 -4.26 -1.87
N MET A 125 -8.09 -4.70 -0.86
CA MET A 125 -8.78 -3.81 0.07
C MET A 125 -8.00 -3.75 1.37
N GLU A 126 -7.61 -2.54 1.78
CA GLU A 126 -7.00 -2.27 3.08
C GLU A 126 -8.03 -1.64 4.02
N PRO A 127 -8.00 -1.94 5.33
CA PRO A 127 -8.84 -1.21 6.26
C PRO A 127 -8.46 0.27 6.27
N TYR A 128 -9.45 1.15 6.24
CA TYR A 128 -9.24 2.57 6.47
C TYR A 128 -8.99 2.77 7.97
N ILE A 129 -7.73 2.81 8.33
CA ILE A 129 -7.30 3.16 9.68
C ILE A 129 -6.72 4.57 9.59
N GLU A 130 -7.48 5.56 10.03
CA GLU A 130 -6.96 6.88 10.30
C GLU A 130 -6.21 6.80 11.64
N VAL A 131 -4.97 6.34 11.59
CA VAL A 131 -4.07 6.47 12.73
C VAL A 131 -3.52 7.88 12.64
N ASP A 132 -4.01 8.77 13.50
CA ASP A 132 -3.27 9.99 13.79
C ASP A 132 -2.00 9.59 14.56
N ALA A 133 -0.97 9.27 13.80
CA ALA A 133 0.31 8.85 14.34
C ALA A 133 0.92 9.95 15.25
N ALA A 134 0.60 11.22 14.97
CA ALA A 134 1.07 12.34 15.77
C ALA A 134 0.37 12.38 17.15
N GLU A 135 -0.93 12.11 17.20
CA GLU A 135 -1.70 12.01 18.45
C GLU A 135 -1.27 10.80 19.27
N SER A 136 -1.15 9.64 18.64
CA SER A 136 -0.69 8.40 19.30
C SER A 136 0.72 8.51 19.86
N ILE A 137 1.65 9.15 19.13
CA ILE A 137 3.01 9.40 19.62
C ILE A 137 3.00 10.41 20.77
N ARG A 138 2.19 11.46 20.66
CA ARG A 138 2.05 12.47 21.73
C ARG A 138 1.54 11.84 23.01
N ASP A 139 0.51 10.99 22.94
CA ASP A 139 -0.04 10.26 24.08
C ASP A 139 0.98 9.31 24.71
N ALA A 140 1.76 8.60 23.89
CA ALA A 140 2.83 7.74 24.37
C ALA A 140 3.94 8.53 25.07
N VAL A 141 4.33 9.70 24.54
CA VAL A 141 5.32 10.60 25.14
C VAL A 141 4.80 11.19 26.45
N ASN A 142 3.55 11.60 26.52
CA ASN A 142 2.95 12.11 27.75
C ASN A 142 2.91 11.03 28.83
N LYS A 143 2.49 9.81 28.51
CA LYS A 143 2.52 8.69 29.47
C LYS A 143 3.93 8.36 29.95
N LEU A 144 4.92 8.43 29.08
CA LEU A 144 6.32 8.24 29.47
C LEU A 144 6.79 9.35 30.40
N HIS A 145 6.41 10.60 30.12
CA HIS A 145 6.74 11.75 31.00
C HIS A 145 6.14 11.57 32.39
N ASP A 146 4.85 11.23 32.47
CA ASP A 146 4.16 11.00 33.73
C ASP A 146 4.81 9.87 34.56
N LEU A 147 5.19 8.76 33.86
CA LEU A 147 5.87 7.64 34.52
C LEU A 147 7.25 8.03 35.06
N VAL A 148 8.00 8.83 34.31
CA VAL A 148 9.31 9.34 34.74
C VAL A 148 9.14 10.26 35.96
N GLN A 149 8.17 11.17 35.96
CA GLN A 149 7.90 12.05 37.12
C GLN A 149 7.51 11.23 38.34
N GLN A 150 6.60 10.28 38.22
CA GLN A 150 6.22 9.39 39.31
C GLN A 150 7.43 8.63 39.88
N THR A 151 8.32 8.12 39.01
CA THR A 151 9.53 7.42 39.45
C THR A 151 10.49 8.36 40.25
N LEU A 152 10.61 9.60 39.80
CA LEU A 152 11.43 10.61 40.49
C LEU A 152 10.84 10.97 41.87
N ASP A 153 9.52 11.13 41.94
CA ASP A 153 8.81 11.42 43.21
C ASP A 153 8.97 10.25 44.20
N ASP A 154 8.82 9.00 43.71
CA ASP A 154 9.02 7.79 44.55
C ASP A 154 10.47 7.65 45.03
N MET A 155 11.45 8.02 44.20
CA MET A 155 12.87 8.05 44.62
C MET A 155 13.16 9.13 45.66
N GLU A 156 12.56 10.32 45.54
CA GLU A 156 12.71 11.41 46.48
C GLU A 156 12.08 11.04 47.82
N GLU A 157 10.88 10.45 47.83
CA GLU A 157 10.22 9.95 49.03
C GLU A 157 11.04 8.85 49.71
N GLY A 158 11.55 7.87 48.96
CA GLY A 158 12.42 6.82 49.46
C GLY A 158 13.72 7.37 50.07
N THR A 159 14.31 8.40 49.47
CA THR A 159 15.52 9.06 49.97
C THR A 159 15.25 9.81 51.28
N ASN A 160 14.07 10.44 51.39
CA ASN A 160 13.67 11.14 52.60
C ASN A 160 13.39 10.18 53.78
N VAL A 161 12.82 9.01 53.52
CA VAL A 161 12.62 7.95 54.53
C VAL A 161 13.97 7.49 55.08
N ILE A 162 14.93 7.14 54.21
CA ILE A 162 16.28 6.69 54.61
C ILE A 162 17.00 7.78 55.45
N ARG A 163 16.81 9.05 55.10
CA ARG A 163 17.44 10.17 55.78
C ARG A 163 16.86 10.40 57.18
N ASN A 164 15.57 10.16 57.39
CA ASN A 164 14.89 10.30 58.68
C ASN A 164 15.14 9.11 59.62
N ASP A 165 15.40 7.92 59.09
CA ASP A 165 15.70 6.72 59.89
C ASP A 165 17.19 6.66 60.34
N ALA A 166 18.03 7.56 59.83
CA ALA A 166 19.47 7.61 60.13
C ALA A 166 19.87 8.64 61.20
N VAL A 167 18.90 9.22 61.95
CA VAL A 167 19.14 10.21 63.02
C VAL A 167 18.88 9.59 64.43
#